data_04627822e4b80f4a00e893dae139702f
#
_entry.id   04627822e4b80f4a00e893dae139702f
#
_cell.length_a   1.000
_cell.length_b   1.000
_cell.length_c   1.000
_cell.angle_alpha   90.00
_cell.angle_beta   90.00
_cell.angle_gamma   90.00
#
_symmetry.space_group_name_H-M   'P 1'
#
loop_
_entity.id
_entity.type
_entity.pdbx_description
1 polymer ?
#
loop_
_entity_poly.entity_id
_entity_poly.type
_entity_poly.pdbx_seq_one_letter_code
_entity_poly.pdbx_strand_id
1 'polypeptide(L)'
;ATLYPCDLRTKDAYANMDIAGYNYGIFRYKHDLKKYPNRLILGSETFCKDAYSFWEIAKKNKRIIGDFVWAGWDYIGEVGDGAAEYSDYKFEDPATRMTGGNGRIDLNGKPRAEAAYTRVAFERETGPFIAVDPVYQKEKLRLTGWQLTKALESWAWDGCNGEPAKVEVYARAAQVELFINGKSAGKKKVKKCRANFNITYQNGEITAVSYDENGREINRYSLHTAGKETVLQVRPEEKTVKPEGLAFIQLQYTDSKGIWKPMEKHNIKVTVENGVLKGLGSPAPYVKGNYTDHTVATYYGEAMAVVQADGNGPVKVTVADEERFYVVEIPCE
;
A
#
# COMPACT_ATOMS: atom_id res chain seq x y z
N ALA A 1 22.26 0.75 6.01
CA ALA A 1 21.86 -0.63 6.30
C ALA A 1 22.71 -1.57 5.46
N THR A 2 23.44 -2.47 6.07
CA THR A 2 24.16 -3.51 5.33
C THR A 2 23.19 -4.61 4.97
N LEU A 3 23.10 -4.96 3.68
CA LEU A 3 22.30 -6.09 3.17
C LEU A 3 22.77 -7.46 3.71
N TYR A 4 23.83 -7.48 4.46
CA TYR A 4 24.40 -8.66 5.10
C TYR A 4 24.52 -8.41 6.60
N PRO A 5 23.44 -8.51 7.34
CA PRO A 5 23.47 -8.37 8.76
C PRO A 5 24.08 -9.61 9.39
N CYS A 6 24.72 -9.43 10.52
CA CYS A 6 24.85 -10.51 11.46
C CYS A 6 25.71 -11.66 10.99
N ASP A 7 26.67 -11.37 10.19
CA ASP A 7 27.64 -12.37 9.78
C ASP A 7 28.70 -12.62 10.86
N LEU A 8 29.73 -13.33 10.46
CA LEU A 8 30.85 -13.68 11.35
C LEU A 8 31.59 -12.46 11.92
N ARG A 9 31.45 -11.26 11.31
CA ARG A 9 32.15 -10.04 11.75
C ARG A 9 31.44 -9.36 12.93
N THR A 10 30.13 -9.56 13.08
CA THR A 10 29.32 -8.93 14.14
C THR A 10 28.99 -9.86 15.30
N LYS A 11 29.47 -11.12 15.29
CA LYS A 11 29.17 -12.12 16.32
C LYS A 11 29.47 -11.64 17.74
N ASP A 12 30.57 -10.89 17.91
CA ASP A 12 31.04 -10.43 19.21
C ASP A 12 30.18 -9.23 19.70
N ALA A 13 29.70 -8.39 18.81
CA ALA A 13 28.74 -7.34 19.16
C ALA A 13 27.44 -7.96 19.72
N TYR A 14 26.90 -8.98 19.07
CA TYR A 14 25.70 -9.66 19.56
C TYR A 14 25.88 -10.41 20.89
N ALA A 15 27.10 -10.78 21.23
CA ALA A 15 27.40 -11.41 22.55
C ALA A 15 27.17 -10.43 23.70
N ASN A 16 27.24 -9.13 23.43
CA ASN A 16 27.09 -8.06 24.42
C ASN A 16 25.70 -7.42 24.40
N MET A 17 24.74 -7.98 23.64
CA MET A 17 23.39 -7.45 23.54
C MET A 17 22.39 -8.42 24.16
N ASP A 18 21.43 -7.89 24.92
CA ASP A 18 20.29 -8.66 25.43
C ASP A 18 19.41 -9.17 24.31
N ILE A 19 19.23 -8.35 23.27
CA ILE A 19 18.43 -8.66 22.09
C ILE A 19 19.27 -8.37 20.83
N ALA A 20 19.44 -9.38 19.99
CA ALA A 20 20.14 -9.25 18.72
C ALA A 20 19.19 -8.79 17.61
N GLY A 21 19.37 -7.58 17.11
CA GLY A 21 18.61 -7.02 15.98
C GLY A 21 19.20 -7.47 14.64
N TYR A 22 18.36 -8.01 13.76
CA TYR A 22 18.74 -8.52 12.44
C TYR A 22 18.07 -7.74 11.33
N ASN A 23 18.83 -6.94 10.57
CA ASN A 23 18.35 -6.33 9.35
C ASN A 23 18.41 -7.36 8.21
N TYR A 24 17.25 -7.70 7.63
CA TYR A 24 17.12 -8.61 6.49
C TYR A 24 17.77 -9.99 6.70
N GLY A 25 17.93 -10.41 7.95
CA GLY A 25 18.71 -11.57 8.36
C GLY A 25 17.95 -12.88 8.58
N ILE A 26 16.72 -12.99 8.08
CA ILE A 26 15.83 -14.14 8.29
C ILE A 26 16.48 -15.49 7.94
N PHE A 27 17.35 -15.52 6.94
CA PHE A 27 18.08 -16.73 6.53
C PHE A 27 19.02 -17.27 7.62
N ARG A 28 19.40 -16.43 8.59
CA ARG A 28 20.27 -16.78 9.71
C ARG A 28 19.52 -17.35 10.90
N TYR A 29 18.25 -17.03 11.09
CA TYR A 29 17.50 -17.30 12.31
C TYR A 29 17.59 -18.75 12.78
N LYS A 30 17.31 -19.71 11.89
CA LYS A 30 17.36 -21.15 12.25
C LYS A 30 18.74 -21.60 12.70
N HIS A 31 19.79 -21.13 12.03
CA HIS A 31 21.17 -21.44 12.39
C HIS A 31 21.55 -20.82 13.72
N ASP A 32 21.26 -19.52 13.90
CA ASP A 32 21.70 -18.78 15.09
C ASP A 32 20.89 -19.18 16.33
N LEU A 33 19.61 -19.49 16.20
CA LEU A 33 18.80 -20.08 17.29
C LEU A 33 19.36 -21.42 17.79
N LYS A 34 19.97 -22.21 16.90
CA LYS A 34 20.62 -23.46 17.28
C LYS A 34 22.00 -23.22 17.90
N LYS A 35 22.79 -22.33 17.32
CA LYS A 35 24.18 -22.06 17.74
C LYS A 35 24.27 -21.28 19.05
N TYR A 36 23.30 -20.37 19.27
CA TYR A 36 23.26 -19.48 20.43
C TYR A 36 21.94 -19.68 21.20
N PRO A 37 21.89 -20.66 22.13
CA PRO A 37 20.63 -21.09 22.77
C PRO A 37 19.94 -20.02 23.62
N ASN A 38 20.67 -19.03 24.11
CA ASN A 38 20.13 -17.94 24.95
C ASN A 38 19.85 -16.65 24.17
N ARG A 39 20.15 -16.62 22.87
CA ARG A 39 19.96 -15.41 22.06
C ARG A 39 18.49 -15.12 21.81
N LEU A 40 18.06 -13.91 22.14
CA LEU A 40 16.81 -13.34 21.68
C LEU A 40 17.05 -12.65 20.33
N ILE A 41 16.14 -12.86 19.37
CA ILE A 41 16.22 -12.30 18.03
C ILE A 41 15.06 -11.34 17.81
N LEU A 42 15.39 -10.18 17.27
CA LEU A 42 14.44 -9.19 16.74
C LEU A 42 14.73 -8.99 15.25
N GLY A 43 13.72 -9.08 14.40
CA GLY A 43 13.81 -8.57 13.03
C GLY A 43 13.80 -7.04 13.09
N SER A 44 14.96 -6.41 13.11
CA SER A 44 15.06 -4.95 13.18
C SER A 44 14.72 -4.27 11.83
N GLU A 45 14.87 -5.01 10.73
CA GLU A 45 14.31 -4.67 9.42
C GLU A 45 14.06 -5.94 8.60
N THR A 46 12.86 -6.05 8.00
CA THR A 46 12.47 -7.17 7.13
C THR A 46 11.80 -6.69 5.85
N PHE A 47 12.14 -7.35 4.74
CA PHE A 47 11.46 -7.11 3.47
C PHE A 47 10.01 -7.61 3.50
N CYS A 48 9.13 -6.93 2.78
CA CYS A 48 7.75 -7.37 2.63
C CYS A 48 7.65 -8.80 2.09
N LYS A 49 8.45 -9.17 1.10
CA LYS A 49 8.48 -10.52 0.52
C LYS A 49 8.82 -11.63 1.51
N ASP A 50 9.46 -11.28 2.62
CA ASP A 50 9.91 -12.24 3.65
C ASP A 50 8.90 -12.41 4.79
N ALA A 51 7.82 -11.62 4.84
CA ALA A 51 6.82 -11.63 5.89
C ALA A 51 6.29 -13.05 6.23
N TYR A 52 5.90 -13.82 5.21
CA TYR A 52 5.47 -15.20 5.40
C TYR A 52 6.56 -16.07 6.02
N SER A 53 7.77 -15.99 5.48
CA SER A 53 8.88 -16.83 5.95
C SER A 53 9.33 -16.47 7.36
N PHE A 54 9.29 -15.18 7.70
CA PHE A 54 9.51 -14.70 9.05
C PHE A 54 8.49 -15.29 10.02
N TRP A 55 7.19 -15.15 9.71
CA TRP A 55 6.12 -15.60 10.58
C TRP A 55 6.17 -17.12 10.82
N GLU A 56 6.42 -17.90 9.77
CA GLU A 56 6.52 -19.37 9.88
C GLU A 56 7.68 -19.84 10.79
N ILE A 57 8.71 -19.02 10.96
CA ILE A 57 9.80 -19.29 11.90
C ILE A 57 9.46 -18.74 13.27
N ALA A 58 8.98 -17.52 13.36
CA ALA A 58 8.75 -16.80 14.61
C ALA A 58 7.69 -17.49 15.48
N LYS A 59 6.54 -17.88 14.90
CA LYS A 59 5.46 -18.55 15.65
C LYS A 59 5.88 -19.89 16.30
N LYS A 60 6.98 -20.49 15.87
CA LYS A 60 7.53 -21.73 16.41
C LYS A 60 8.67 -21.52 17.40
N ASN A 61 9.13 -20.28 17.59
CA ASN A 61 10.32 -19.97 18.39
C ASN A 61 10.09 -18.73 19.26
N LYS A 62 9.81 -18.96 20.55
CA LYS A 62 9.58 -17.88 21.53
C LYS A 62 10.75 -16.91 21.70
N ARG A 63 11.95 -17.26 21.21
CA ARG A 63 13.14 -16.41 21.23
C ARG A 63 13.20 -15.41 20.09
N ILE A 64 12.31 -15.50 19.09
CA ILE A 64 12.06 -14.44 18.11
C ILE A 64 10.95 -13.58 18.69
N ILE A 65 11.30 -12.40 19.17
CA ILE A 65 10.43 -11.57 20.00
C ILE A 65 9.62 -10.54 19.22
N GLY A 66 9.99 -10.30 17.97
CA GLY A 66 9.27 -9.35 17.12
C GLY A 66 9.93 -9.10 15.79
N ASP A 67 9.28 -8.24 15.03
CA ASP A 67 9.69 -7.81 13.70
C ASP A 67 9.35 -6.33 13.47
N PHE A 68 10.28 -5.58 12.91
CA PHE A 68 10.05 -4.27 12.36
C PHE A 68 10.15 -4.37 10.84
N VAL A 69 9.02 -4.23 10.20
CA VAL A 69 8.96 -4.26 8.73
C VAL A 69 9.55 -2.97 8.17
N TRP A 70 10.31 -3.08 7.07
CA TRP A 70 10.79 -1.91 6.35
C TRP A 70 10.11 -1.80 4.98
N ALA A 71 9.17 -0.81 4.78
CA ALA A 71 8.68 0.00 5.89
C ALA A 71 7.20 -0.29 6.14
N GLY A 72 6.74 -0.02 7.35
CA GLY A 72 5.32 -0.10 7.71
C GLY A 72 4.52 1.01 7.04
N TRP A 73 4.82 2.26 7.37
CA TRP A 73 4.27 3.47 6.76
C TRP A 73 5.34 4.13 5.89
N ASP A 74 4.98 4.64 4.71
CA ASP A 74 5.91 5.38 3.88
C ASP A 74 6.30 6.72 4.52
N TYR A 75 7.43 7.26 4.16
CA TYR A 75 8.03 8.39 4.86
C TYR A 75 8.80 9.30 3.89
N ILE A 76 8.97 10.55 4.28
CA ILE A 76 9.78 11.53 3.57
C ILE A 76 11.26 11.32 3.93
N GLY A 77 12.11 11.30 2.93
CA GLY A 77 13.54 11.01 3.08
C GLY A 77 13.92 9.61 2.62
N GLU A 78 15.19 9.24 2.70
CA GLU A 78 15.79 7.98 2.19
C GLU A 78 15.30 7.61 0.80
N VAL A 79 15.27 8.61 -0.05
CA VAL A 79 14.66 8.56 -1.37
C VAL A 79 15.37 7.55 -2.28
N GLY A 80 14.59 6.70 -2.91
CA GLY A 80 15.08 5.76 -3.90
C GLY A 80 15.01 4.29 -3.51
N ASP A 81 14.84 3.92 -2.23
CA ASP A 81 14.77 2.53 -1.79
C ASP A 81 13.62 1.78 -2.47
N GLY A 82 12.41 2.37 -2.46
CA GLY A 82 11.23 1.85 -3.13
C GLY A 82 10.86 2.62 -4.40
N ALA A 83 11.78 3.33 -5.03
CA ALA A 83 11.49 4.30 -6.09
C ALA A 83 11.26 3.70 -7.49
N ALA A 84 10.94 2.41 -7.60
CA ALA A 84 10.49 1.85 -8.86
C ALA A 84 9.10 2.41 -9.20
N GLU A 85 8.99 3.16 -10.31
CA GLU A 85 7.77 3.81 -10.74
C GLU A 85 7.63 3.78 -12.25
N TYR A 86 6.40 3.73 -12.73
CA TYR A 86 6.07 3.82 -14.15
C TYR A 86 6.36 5.21 -14.69
N SER A 87 6.69 5.32 -15.97
CA SER A 87 7.17 6.55 -16.61
C SER A 87 6.18 7.71 -16.53
N ASP A 88 4.89 7.46 -16.49
CA ASP A 88 3.84 8.49 -16.39
C ASP A 88 3.75 9.18 -15.02
N TYR A 89 4.38 8.59 -13.97
CA TYR A 89 4.48 9.15 -12.63
C TYR A 89 5.92 9.50 -12.22
N LYS A 90 6.91 9.08 -13.00
CA LYS A 90 8.32 9.33 -12.71
C LYS A 90 8.75 10.67 -13.28
N PHE A 91 9.42 11.48 -12.47
CA PHE A 91 10.11 12.67 -12.94
C PHE A 91 11.59 12.36 -13.14
N GLU A 92 12.20 12.94 -14.18
CA GLU A 92 13.61 12.69 -14.51
C GLU A 92 14.56 13.33 -13.49
N ASP A 93 14.16 14.46 -12.89
CA ASP A 93 14.95 15.17 -11.89
C ASP A 93 14.99 14.37 -10.56
N PRO A 94 16.16 13.90 -10.12
CA PRO A 94 16.31 13.23 -8.83
C PRO A 94 15.85 14.06 -7.63
N ALA A 95 15.91 15.40 -7.72
CA ALA A 95 15.46 16.32 -6.66
C ALA A 95 13.94 16.27 -6.44
N THR A 96 13.17 15.68 -7.36
CA THR A 96 11.72 15.50 -7.21
C THR A 96 11.34 14.25 -6.40
N ARG A 97 12.31 13.40 -6.06
CA ARG A 97 12.08 12.27 -5.15
C ARG A 97 11.93 12.77 -3.73
N MET A 98 10.86 12.42 -3.07
CA MET A 98 10.53 12.91 -1.74
C MET A 98 10.36 11.81 -0.71
N THR A 99 9.91 10.61 -1.12
CA THR A 99 9.59 9.52 -0.19
C THR A 99 10.44 8.27 -0.41
N GLY A 100 10.47 7.38 0.57
CA GLY A 100 11.08 6.06 0.45
C GLY A 100 10.40 5.21 -0.62
N GLY A 101 9.09 5.37 -0.82
CA GLY A 101 8.28 4.63 -1.78
C GLY A 101 8.15 3.13 -1.46
N ASN A 102 8.40 2.72 -0.22
CA ASN A 102 8.47 1.33 0.22
C ASN A 102 7.52 1.00 1.38
N GLY A 103 6.66 1.95 1.77
CA GLY A 103 5.66 1.74 2.81
C GLY A 103 4.57 0.73 2.40
N ARG A 104 4.18 -0.14 3.31
CA ARG A 104 2.98 -0.98 3.18
C ARG A 104 1.71 -0.15 3.30
N ILE A 105 1.78 0.91 4.06
CA ILE A 105 0.83 2.02 4.11
C ILE A 105 1.51 3.18 3.40
N ASP A 106 0.82 3.84 2.49
CA ASP A 106 1.39 4.95 1.76
C ASP A 106 1.48 6.24 2.60
N LEU A 107 2.07 7.29 2.03
CA LEU A 107 2.28 8.54 2.73
C LEU A 107 0.97 9.15 3.26
N ASN A 108 -0.13 8.94 2.56
CA ASN A 108 -1.46 9.44 2.92
C ASN A 108 -2.24 8.51 3.88
N GLY A 109 -1.59 7.44 4.38
CA GLY A 109 -2.21 6.53 5.34
C GLY A 109 -3.05 5.41 4.74
N LYS A 110 -3.09 5.28 3.41
CA LYS A 110 -3.86 4.22 2.75
C LYS A 110 -3.07 2.90 2.71
N PRO A 111 -3.63 1.78 3.19
CA PRO A 111 -3.03 0.46 3.03
C PRO A 111 -2.89 0.08 1.56
N ARG A 112 -1.70 -0.37 1.17
CA ARG A 112 -1.41 -0.89 -0.17
C ARG A 112 -1.54 -2.42 -0.23
N ALA A 113 -1.34 -2.99 -1.41
CA ALA A 113 -1.36 -4.44 -1.62
C ALA A 113 -0.36 -5.18 -0.70
N GLU A 114 0.78 -4.56 -0.40
CA GLU A 114 1.77 -5.05 0.56
C GLU A 114 1.23 -5.19 1.98
N ALA A 115 0.34 -4.29 2.39
CA ALA A 115 -0.32 -4.38 3.69
C ALA A 115 -1.27 -5.59 3.73
N ALA A 116 -2.07 -5.80 2.68
CA ALA A 116 -2.96 -6.96 2.58
C ALA A 116 -2.15 -8.27 2.61
N TYR A 117 -1.07 -8.36 1.83
CA TYR A 117 -0.16 -9.52 1.88
C TYR A 117 0.40 -9.74 3.29
N THR A 118 0.84 -8.68 3.96
CA THR A 118 1.42 -8.78 5.32
C THR A 118 0.39 -9.27 6.34
N ARG A 119 -0.85 -8.75 6.32
CA ARG A 119 -1.93 -9.21 7.22
C ARG A 119 -2.22 -10.70 7.05
N VAL A 120 -2.27 -11.18 5.80
CA VAL A 120 -2.46 -12.60 5.50
C VAL A 120 -1.23 -13.42 5.93
N ALA A 121 -0.03 -12.96 5.67
CA ALA A 121 1.20 -13.64 6.04
C ALA A 121 1.35 -13.80 7.56
N PHE A 122 0.95 -12.81 8.35
CA PHE A 122 0.97 -12.83 9.82
C PHE A 122 -0.30 -13.42 10.46
N GLU A 123 -1.15 -14.10 9.69
CA GLU A 123 -2.38 -14.76 10.19
C GLU A 123 -3.38 -13.79 10.86
N ARG A 124 -3.33 -12.50 10.49
CA ARG A 124 -4.31 -11.52 10.96
C ARG A 124 -5.61 -11.62 10.17
N GLU A 125 -5.51 -12.01 8.91
CA GLU A 125 -6.62 -12.22 7.99
C GLU A 125 -6.35 -13.45 7.12
N THR A 126 -7.40 -14.08 6.61
CA THR A 126 -7.26 -15.25 5.73
C THR A 126 -7.18 -14.87 4.25
N GLY A 127 -7.68 -13.69 3.89
CA GLY A 127 -7.93 -13.32 2.50
C GLY A 127 -9.14 -14.08 1.92
N PRO A 128 -9.33 -14.16 0.59
CA PRO A 128 -8.41 -13.64 -0.41
C PRO A 128 -8.50 -12.11 -0.56
N PHE A 129 -7.40 -11.49 -0.99
CA PHE A 129 -7.35 -10.11 -1.47
C PHE A 129 -6.83 -10.10 -2.90
N ILE A 130 -7.37 -9.23 -3.74
CA ILE A 130 -6.99 -9.10 -5.15
C ILE A 130 -6.20 -7.82 -5.33
N ALA A 131 -5.04 -7.90 -6.00
CA ALA A 131 -4.31 -6.75 -6.47
C ALA A 131 -3.94 -6.95 -7.94
N VAL A 132 -3.98 -5.88 -8.72
CA VAL A 132 -3.81 -5.92 -10.17
C VAL A 132 -2.75 -4.90 -10.59
N ASP A 133 -1.73 -5.33 -11.34
CA ASP A 133 -0.80 -4.40 -11.97
C ASP A 133 -1.59 -3.43 -12.87
N PRO A 134 -1.26 -2.14 -12.91
CA PRO A 134 -1.91 -1.19 -13.79
C PRO A 134 -1.97 -1.69 -15.23
N VAL A 135 -3.16 -2.06 -15.71
CA VAL A 135 -3.33 -2.79 -16.99
C VAL A 135 -2.93 -1.95 -18.19
N TYR A 136 -3.08 -0.63 -18.12
CA TYR A 136 -2.66 0.29 -19.20
C TYR A 136 -1.14 0.39 -19.34
N GLN A 137 -0.37 0.00 -18.33
CA GLN A 137 1.10 0.04 -18.35
C GLN A 137 1.67 -1.15 -19.13
N LYS A 138 2.46 -0.84 -20.14
CA LYS A 138 3.10 -1.86 -21.02
C LYS A 138 4.57 -2.08 -20.69
N GLU A 139 5.19 -1.18 -19.93
CA GLU A 139 6.58 -1.31 -19.57
C GLU A 139 6.79 -2.36 -18.46
N LYS A 140 7.98 -2.97 -18.47
CA LYS A 140 8.40 -3.87 -17.40
C LYS A 140 9.07 -3.07 -16.31
N LEU A 141 8.39 -2.92 -15.19
CA LEU A 141 8.96 -2.28 -14.03
C LEU A 141 9.90 -3.24 -13.29
N ARG A 142 11.13 -2.79 -13.02
CA ARG A 142 12.06 -3.50 -12.14
C ARG A 142 11.90 -3.00 -10.72
N LEU A 143 11.21 -3.77 -9.89
CA LEU A 143 11.04 -3.47 -8.47
C LEU A 143 12.38 -3.52 -7.74
N THR A 144 12.50 -2.71 -6.72
CA THR A 144 13.62 -2.75 -5.76
C THR A 144 13.45 -3.91 -4.77
N GLY A 145 14.44 -4.15 -3.92
CA GLY A 145 14.33 -5.16 -2.86
C GLY A 145 13.26 -4.86 -1.82
N TRP A 146 12.91 -3.59 -1.66
CA TRP A 146 11.99 -3.08 -0.63
C TRP A 146 10.53 -3.03 -1.07
N GLN A 147 10.24 -3.19 -2.37
CA GLN A 147 8.89 -3.29 -2.90
C GLN A 147 8.53 -4.75 -3.22
N LEU A 148 7.33 -5.16 -2.87
CA LEU A 148 6.79 -6.47 -3.26
C LEU A 148 6.11 -6.38 -4.62
N THR A 149 5.35 -5.32 -4.86
CA THR A 149 4.48 -5.15 -6.02
C THR A 149 4.16 -3.68 -6.29
N LYS A 150 3.67 -3.38 -7.48
CA LYS A 150 2.98 -2.14 -7.85
C LYS A 150 1.50 -2.38 -8.13
N ALA A 151 1.02 -3.57 -7.85
CA ALA A 151 -0.37 -3.91 -8.03
C ALA A 151 -1.26 -3.10 -7.07
N LEU A 152 -2.42 -2.68 -7.58
CA LEU A 152 -3.42 -1.91 -6.85
C LEU A 152 -4.66 -2.76 -6.59
N GLU A 153 -5.35 -2.50 -5.51
CA GLU A 153 -6.64 -3.12 -5.18
C GLU A 153 -7.76 -2.50 -6.02
N SER A 154 -7.67 -2.70 -7.34
CA SER A 154 -8.62 -2.14 -8.31
C SER A 154 -8.82 -3.06 -9.51
N TRP A 155 -10.04 -3.08 -10.02
CA TRP A 155 -10.43 -3.66 -11.31
C TRP A 155 -11.08 -2.60 -12.23
N ALA A 156 -10.66 -1.33 -12.08
CA ALA A 156 -11.19 -0.18 -12.81
C ALA A 156 -10.13 0.39 -13.76
N TRP A 157 -9.92 -0.30 -14.89
CA TRP A 157 -8.93 0.05 -15.92
C TRP A 157 -9.65 0.43 -17.20
N ASP A 158 -10.12 1.68 -17.26
CA ASP A 158 -10.89 2.18 -18.41
C ASP A 158 -10.10 2.07 -19.73
N GLY A 159 -10.79 1.72 -20.82
CA GLY A 159 -10.17 1.53 -22.12
C GLY A 159 -9.31 0.26 -22.29
N CYS A 160 -9.08 -0.53 -21.22
CA CYS A 160 -8.17 -1.68 -21.25
C CYS A 160 -8.85 -3.03 -21.55
N ASN A 161 -10.12 -3.05 -21.94
CA ASN A 161 -10.83 -4.30 -22.23
C ASN A 161 -10.13 -5.11 -23.33
N GLY A 162 -9.81 -6.38 -23.04
CA GLY A 162 -9.04 -7.25 -23.96
C GLY A 162 -7.53 -7.26 -23.72
N GLU A 163 -6.99 -6.36 -22.90
CA GLU A 163 -5.56 -6.27 -22.63
C GLU A 163 -5.05 -7.33 -21.63
N PRO A 164 -3.78 -7.72 -21.71
CA PRO A 164 -3.16 -8.61 -20.73
C PRO A 164 -3.14 -7.97 -19.33
N ALA A 165 -3.61 -8.70 -18.33
CA ALA A 165 -3.61 -8.27 -16.94
C ALA A 165 -2.84 -9.27 -16.05
N LYS A 166 -2.04 -8.74 -15.13
CA LYS A 166 -1.39 -9.51 -14.09
C LYS A 166 -2.12 -9.29 -12.79
N VAL A 167 -2.59 -10.37 -12.19
CA VAL A 167 -3.36 -10.36 -10.95
C VAL A 167 -2.62 -11.13 -9.88
N GLU A 168 -2.49 -10.55 -8.72
CA GLU A 168 -1.98 -11.17 -7.52
C GLU A 168 -3.13 -11.42 -6.56
N VAL A 169 -3.18 -12.61 -5.97
CA VAL A 169 -4.14 -12.93 -4.92
C VAL A 169 -3.38 -13.33 -3.67
N TYR A 170 -3.72 -12.69 -2.56
CA TYR A 170 -3.15 -12.97 -1.26
C TYR A 170 -4.15 -13.73 -0.39
N ALA A 171 -3.81 -14.96 -0.04
CA ALA A 171 -4.68 -15.82 0.75
C ALA A 171 -3.89 -16.84 1.58
N ARG A 172 -4.38 -17.14 2.76
CA ARG A 172 -3.91 -18.27 3.55
C ARG A 172 -4.85 -19.47 3.28
N ALA A 173 -4.56 -20.15 2.19
CA ALA A 173 -5.38 -21.21 1.62
C ALA A 173 -4.50 -22.23 0.88
N ALA A 174 -5.04 -23.40 0.55
CA ALA A 174 -4.36 -24.37 -0.30
C ALA A 174 -4.38 -23.92 -1.77
N GLN A 175 -5.51 -23.43 -2.22
CA GLN A 175 -5.75 -23.01 -3.60
C GLN A 175 -6.60 -21.75 -3.66
N VAL A 176 -6.45 -21.02 -4.77
CA VAL A 176 -7.32 -19.91 -5.16
C VAL A 176 -7.79 -20.13 -6.59
N GLU A 177 -9.06 -19.90 -6.84
CA GLU A 177 -9.65 -19.84 -8.17
C GLU A 177 -10.10 -18.41 -8.46
N LEU A 178 -9.78 -17.93 -9.66
CA LEU A 178 -10.13 -16.59 -10.11
C LEU A 178 -11.27 -16.69 -11.11
N PHE A 179 -12.26 -15.82 -10.96
CA PHE A 179 -13.41 -15.72 -11.86
C PHE A 179 -13.47 -14.31 -12.45
N ILE A 180 -13.86 -14.23 -13.72
CA ILE A 180 -14.16 -12.98 -14.42
C ILE A 180 -15.59 -13.09 -14.92
N ASN A 181 -16.47 -12.21 -14.47
CA ASN A 181 -17.90 -12.21 -14.83
C ASN A 181 -18.54 -13.61 -14.61
N GLY A 182 -18.22 -14.26 -13.51
CA GLY A 182 -18.71 -15.59 -13.14
C GLY A 182 -18.06 -16.79 -13.87
N LYS A 183 -17.16 -16.54 -14.83
CA LYS A 183 -16.43 -17.60 -15.55
C LYS A 183 -15.05 -17.81 -14.94
N SER A 184 -14.67 -19.06 -14.70
CA SER A 184 -13.33 -19.40 -14.18
C SER A 184 -12.23 -18.93 -15.16
N ALA A 185 -11.31 -18.16 -14.63
CA ALA A 185 -10.09 -17.71 -15.32
C ALA A 185 -8.85 -18.55 -14.90
N GLY A 186 -9.08 -19.56 -14.07
CA GLY A 186 -8.09 -20.53 -13.64
C GLY A 186 -7.98 -20.69 -12.14
N LYS A 187 -7.41 -21.84 -11.73
CA LYS A 187 -7.20 -22.22 -10.34
C LYS A 187 -5.73 -22.50 -10.09
N LYS A 188 -5.18 -21.98 -8.99
CA LYS A 188 -3.75 -22.11 -8.66
C LYS A 188 -3.53 -22.47 -7.20
N LYS A 189 -2.48 -23.23 -6.94
CA LYS A 189 -1.96 -23.44 -5.58
C LYS A 189 -1.40 -22.15 -5.02
N VAL A 190 -1.69 -21.87 -3.77
CA VAL A 190 -1.13 -20.74 -3.03
C VAL A 190 0.27 -21.10 -2.53
N LYS A 191 1.24 -20.25 -2.78
CA LYS A 191 2.62 -20.39 -2.29
C LYS A 191 3.00 -19.17 -1.46
N LYS A 192 3.38 -19.39 -0.20
CA LYS A 192 3.74 -18.31 0.74
C LYS A 192 2.67 -17.22 0.78
N CYS A 193 1.41 -17.62 0.88
CA CYS A 193 0.24 -16.73 0.89
C CYS A 193 0.01 -15.95 -0.41
N ARG A 194 0.56 -16.35 -1.55
CA ARG A 194 0.43 -15.63 -2.83
C ARG A 194 0.15 -16.58 -4.00
N ALA A 195 -0.76 -16.17 -4.88
CA ALA A 195 -1.01 -16.81 -6.17
C ALA A 195 -1.04 -15.72 -7.28
N ASN A 196 -0.33 -15.93 -8.38
CA ASN A 196 -0.23 -14.95 -9.48
C ASN A 196 -0.91 -15.49 -10.72
N PHE A 197 -1.73 -14.66 -11.37
CA PHE A 197 -2.45 -14.98 -12.59
C PHE A 197 -2.05 -14.02 -13.71
N ASN A 198 -1.91 -14.57 -14.92
CA ASN A 198 -1.85 -13.79 -16.16
C ASN A 198 -3.14 -14.11 -16.91
N ILE A 199 -3.97 -13.11 -17.10
CA ILE A 199 -5.31 -13.23 -17.68
C ILE A 199 -5.55 -12.11 -18.68
N THR A 200 -6.69 -12.13 -19.36
CA THR A 200 -7.17 -11.01 -20.17
C THR A 200 -8.14 -10.18 -19.33
N TYR A 201 -7.88 -8.86 -19.25
CA TYR A 201 -8.79 -7.93 -18.59
C TYR A 201 -10.13 -7.87 -19.31
N GLN A 202 -11.21 -7.90 -18.56
CA GLN A 202 -12.57 -7.72 -19.04
C GLN A 202 -13.33 -6.81 -18.07
N ASN A 203 -14.08 -5.87 -18.61
CA ASN A 203 -14.97 -5.05 -17.82
C ASN A 203 -15.98 -5.92 -17.07
N GLY A 204 -16.38 -5.51 -15.86
CA GLY A 204 -17.33 -6.21 -15.00
C GLY A 204 -16.71 -6.56 -13.65
N GLU A 205 -16.84 -7.81 -13.22
CA GLU A 205 -16.40 -8.29 -11.91
C GLU A 205 -15.22 -9.25 -12.02
N ILE A 206 -14.26 -9.10 -11.13
CA ILE A 206 -13.24 -10.11 -10.83
C ILE A 206 -13.45 -10.62 -9.42
N THR A 207 -13.53 -11.95 -9.25
CA THR A 207 -13.73 -12.62 -7.95
C THR A 207 -12.64 -13.64 -7.71
N ALA A 208 -11.99 -13.59 -6.57
CA ALA A 208 -11.11 -14.63 -6.07
C ALA A 208 -11.85 -15.46 -5.02
N VAL A 209 -11.76 -16.77 -5.14
CA VAL A 209 -12.31 -17.74 -4.17
C VAL A 209 -11.17 -18.59 -3.63
N SER A 210 -11.02 -18.64 -2.31
CA SER A 210 -9.99 -19.42 -1.63
C SER A 210 -10.55 -20.74 -1.13
N TYR A 211 -9.74 -21.82 -1.20
CA TYR A 211 -10.13 -23.19 -0.83
C TYR A 211 -9.11 -23.81 0.11
N ASP A 212 -9.62 -24.65 1.03
CA ASP A 212 -8.80 -25.47 1.92
C ASP A 212 -8.21 -26.70 1.19
N GLU A 213 -7.45 -27.52 1.92
CA GLU A 213 -6.84 -28.76 1.41
C GLU A 213 -7.89 -29.80 0.92
N ASN A 214 -9.12 -29.73 1.39
CA ASN A 214 -10.22 -30.60 1.02
C ASN A 214 -11.05 -30.05 -0.16
N GLY A 215 -10.67 -28.88 -0.69
CA GLY A 215 -11.39 -28.22 -1.76
C GLY A 215 -12.67 -27.49 -1.31
N ARG A 216 -12.86 -27.27 0.00
CA ARG A 216 -13.98 -26.48 0.52
C ARG A 216 -13.66 -25.00 0.44
N GLU A 217 -14.63 -24.18 0.05
CA GLU A 217 -14.49 -22.73 0.04
C GLU A 217 -14.26 -22.20 1.46
N ILE A 218 -13.25 -21.35 1.61
CA ILE A 218 -12.95 -20.65 2.85
C ILE A 218 -13.59 -19.26 2.80
N ASN A 219 -13.29 -18.49 1.74
CA ASN A 219 -13.76 -17.12 1.60
C ASN A 219 -13.67 -16.66 0.14
N ARG A 220 -14.33 -15.53 -0.17
CA ARG A 220 -14.27 -14.86 -1.48
C ARG A 220 -14.13 -13.35 -1.35
N TYR A 221 -13.59 -12.73 -2.40
CA TYR A 221 -13.43 -11.31 -2.50
C TYR A 221 -13.60 -10.86 -3.95
N SER A 222 -14.31 -9.76 -4.17
CA SER A 222 -14.60 -9.25 -5.51
C SER A 222 -14.19 -7.79 -5.65
N LEU A 223 -13.74 -7.43 -6.85
CA LEU A 223 -13.56 -6.06 -7.31
C LEU A 223 -14.39 -5.84 -8.57
N HIS A 224 -14.76 -4.60 -8.84
CA HIS A 224 -15.61 -4.22 -9.97
C HIS A 224 -14.95 -3.14 -10.82
N THR A 225 -15.28 -3.13 -12.11
CA THR A 225 -14.98 -2.01 -12.99
C THR A 225 -15.82 -0.80 -12.59
N ALA A 226 -15.21 0.37 -12.56
CA ALA A 226 -15.92 1.63 -12.30
C ALA A 226 -16.84 2.03 -13.45
N GLY A 227 -17.91 2.72 -13.12
CA GLY A 227 -18.80 3.35 -14.10
C GLY A 227 -18.12 4.51 -14.84
N LYS A 228 -18.83 5.06 -15.85
CA LYS A 228 -18.29 6.14 -16.68
C LYS A 228 -18.16 7.48 -15.94
N GLU A 229 -19.08 7.74 -15.03
CA GLU A 229 -19.07 8.98 -14.23
C GLU A 229 -17.83 9.06 -13.35
N THR A 230 -17.31 10.27 -13.16
CA THR A 230 -16.20 10.53 -12.26
C THR A 230 -16.63 11.52 -11.19
N VAL A 231 -16.46 11.12 -9.94
CA VAL A 231 -16.78 11.89 -8.74
C VAL A 231 -15.53 12.05 -7.90
N LEU A 232 -15.21 13.27 -7.50
CA LEU A 232 -14.18 13.50 -6.50
C LEU A 232 -14.80 13.35 -5.10
N GLN A 233 -14.42 12.30 -4.39
CA GLN A 233 -14.79 12.12 -3.00
C GLN A 233 -13.88 12.98 -2.11
N VAL A 234 -14.48 13.84 -1.31
CA VAL A 234 -13.80 14.68 -0.32
C VAL A 234 -14.26 14.22 1.06
N ARG A 235 -13.42 13.47 1.77
CA ARG A 235 -13.79 12.78 3.01
C ARG A 235 -12.88 13.17 4.16
N PRO A 236 -13.33 14.04 5.08
CA PRO A 236 -12.65 14.21 6.36
C PRO A 236 -12.63 12.89 7.14
N GLU A 237 -11.51 12.58 7.77
CA GLU A 237 -11.39 11.41 8.65
C GLU A 237 -12.08 11.69 9.99
N GLU A 238 -12.02 12.94 10.46
CA GLU A 238 -12.63 13.40 11.68
C GLU A 238 -14.01 14.05 11.40
N LYS A 239 -14.98 13.78 12.25
CA LYS A 239 -16.30 14.42 12.19
C LYS A 239 -16.29 15.84 12.75
N THR A 240 -15.42 16.12 13.69
CA THR A 240 -15.23 17.41 14.35
C THR A 240 -13.73 17.63 14.56
N VAL A 241 -13.32 18.87 14.71
CA VAL A 241 -11.94 19.26 15.01
C VAL A 241 -11.92 20.24 16.19
N LYS A 242 -10.89 20.16 17.04
CA LYS A 242 -10.70 21.15 18.10
C LYS A 242 -10.04 22.41 17.55
N PRO A 243 -10.21 23.59 18.21
CA PRO A 243 -9.39 24.76 17.92
C PRO A 243 -7.90 24.38 17.90
N GLU A 244 -7.16 24.84 16.88
CA GLU A 244 -5.77 24.48 16.59
C GLU A 244 -5.49 22.99 16.30
N GLY A 245 -6.54 22.15 16.33
CA GLY A 245 -6.46 20.74 15.95
C GLY A 245 -6.27 20.55 14.44
N LEU A 246 -5.79 19.37 14.06
CA LEU A 246 -5.62 18.97 12.67
C LEU A 246 -6.78 18.09 12.22
N ALA A 247 -7.24 18.30 11.00
CA ALA A 247 -8.13 17.39 10.29
C ALA A 247 -7.45 16.90 9.00
N PHE A 248 -7.61 15.61 8.73
CA PHE A 248 -7.08 14.93 7.55
C PHE A 248 -8.23 14.69 6.57
N ILE A 249 -8.05 15.06 5.33
CA ILE A 249 -9.11 15.03 4.31
C ILE A 249 -8.63 14.18 3.14
N GLN A 250 -9.18 12.98 3.03
CA GLN A 250 -8.91 12.07 1.91
C GLN A 250 -9.61 12.56 0.66
N LEU A 251 -8.86 12.63 -0.43
CA LEU A 251 -9.30 13.04 -1.77
C LEU A 251 -9.13 11.85 -2.70
N GLN A 252 -10.24 11.35 -3.28
CA GLN A 252 -10.19 10.17 -4.13
C GLN A 252 -11.20 10.26 -5.27
N TYR A 253 -10.75 9.98 -6.49
CA TYR A 253 -11.64 9.83 -7.64
C TYR A 253 -12.29 8.46 -7.65
N THR A 254 -13.63 8.46 -7.74
CA THR A 254 -14.45 7.25 -7.80
C THR A 254 -15.51 7.40 -8.89
N ASP A 255 -16.26 6.34 -9.16
CA ASP A 255 -17.54 6.45 -9.83
C ASP A 255 -18.65 6.85 -8.85
N SER A 256 -19.89 6.98 -9.35
CA SER A 256 -21.08 7.32 -8.54
C SER A 256 -21.43 6.27 -7.48
N LYS A 257 -20.88 5.05 -7.57
CA LYS A 257 -21.05 3.96 -6.59
C LYS A 257 -19.89 3.87 -5.60
N GLY A 258 -18.90 4.77 -5.73
CA GLY A 258 -17.71 4.77 -4.86
C GLY A 258 -16.62 3.80 -5.29
N ILE A 259 -16.67 3.23 -6.49
CA ILE A 259 -15.60 2.37 -7.01
C ILE A 259 -14.44 3.27 -7.43
N TRP A 260 -13.26 2.99 -6.87
CA TRP A 260 -12.04 3.75 -7.12
C TRP A 260 -11.63 3.73 -8.59
N LYS A 261 -11.27 4.91 -9.12
CA LYS A 261 -10.81 5.14 -10.50
C LYS A 261 -9.32 5.52 -10.51
N PRO A 262 -8.40 4.56 -10.48
CA PRO A 262 -6.96 4.85 -10.35
C PRO A 262 -6.34 5.48 -11.59
N MET A 263 -7.04 5.52 -12.72
CA MET A 263 -6.54 6.16 -13.94
C MET A 263 -6.84 7.67 -14.01
N GLU A 264 -7.64 8.20 -13.07
CA GLU A 264 -7.93 9.64 -13.01
C GLU A 264 -6.67 10.39 -12.57
N LYS A 265 -6.23 11.34 -13.39
CA LYS A 265 -5.03 12.15 -13.16
C LYS A 265 -5.37 13.62 -13.33
N HIS A 266 -5.56 14.31 -12.23
CA HIS A 266 -5.99 15.70 -12.18
C HIS A 266 -5.08 16.53 -11.29
N ASN A 267 -5.03 17.83 -11.52
CA ASN A 267 -4.48 18.78 -10.58
C ASN A 267 -5.59 19.26 -9.64
N ILE A 268 -5.42 19.00 -8.37
CA ILE A 268 -6.38 19.42 -7.33
C ILE A 268 -5.87 20.68 -6.64
N LYS A 269 -6.73 21.70 -6.53
CA LYS A 269 -6.50 22.91 -5.75
C LYS A 269 -7.35 22.88 -4.48
N VAL A 270 -6.75 23.25 -3.35
CA VAL A 270 -7.41 23.32 -2.04
C VAL A 270 -7.33 24.74 -1.48
N THR A 271 -8.46 25.24 -0.99
CA THR A 271 -8.56 26.49 -0.21
C THR A 271 -9.32 26.24 1.09
N VAL A 272 -8.96 27.00 2.12
CA VAL A 272 -9.50 26.80 3.49
C VAL A 272 -9.99 28.13 4.04
N GLU A 273 -11.17 28.12 4.67
CA GLU A 273 -11.74 29.21 5.48
C GLU A 273 -11.85 28.74 6.94
N ASN A 274 -11.67 29.60 7.91
CA ASN A 274 -11.61 29.31 9.35
C ASN A 274 -10.54 28.26 9.71
N GLY A 275 -9.40 28.34 9.03
CA GLY A 275 -8.26 27.47 9.24
C GLY A 275 -7.14 27.69 8.23
N VAL A 276 -6.13 26.87 8.34
CA VAL A 276 -4.91 26.95 7.50
C VAL A 276 -4.63 25.61 6.86
N LEU A 277 -4.37 25.60 5.56
CA LEU A 277 -3.82 24.42 4.85
C LEU A 277 -2.38 24.19 5.32
N LYS A 278 -2.16 23.10 6.03
CA LYS A 278 -0.86 22.68 6.57
C LYS A 278 -0.09 21.82 5.60
N GLY A 279 -0.80 21.07 4.77
CA GLY A 279 -0.20 20.22 3.76
C GLY A 279 -1.21 19.75 2.72
N LEU A 280 -0.72 19.59 1.51
CA LEU A 280 -1.45 18.98 0.40
C LEU A 280 -0.48 18.09 -0.37
N GLY A 281 -0.77 16.80 -0.46
CA GLY A 281 0.12 15.84 -1.09
C GLY A 281 -0.60 14.65 -1.70
N SER A 282 0.05 14.00 -2.63
CA SER A 282 -0.32 12.67 -3.11
C SER A 282 0.69 11.64 -2.60
N PRO A 283 0.34 10.33 -2.61
CA PRO A 283 1.27 9.29 -2.16
C PRO A 283 2.34 8.93 -3.19
N ALA A 284 2.57 9.78 -4.19
CA ALA A 284 3.62 9.58 -5.18
C ALA A 284 5.02 9.67 -4.54
N PRO A 285 5.95 8.78 -4.90
CA PRO A 285 7.33 8.87 -4.43
C PRO A 285 8.10 10.04 -5.06
N TYR A 286 7.56 10.60 -6.15
CA TYR A 286 8.10 11.74 -6.87
C TYR A 286 7.10 12.89 -6.81
N VAL A 287 7.52 14.07 -6.34
CA VAL A 287 6.67 15.26 -6.21
C VAL A 287 7.31 16.43 -6.92
N LYS A 288 6.55 17.12 -7.76
CA LYS A 288 6.94 18.41 -8.32
C LYS A 288 6.28 19.52 -7.48
N GLY A 289 7.07 20.33 -6.82
CA GLY A 289 6.61 21.35 -5.89
C GLY A 289 6.80 20.97 -4.43
N ASN A 290 6.01 21.55 -3.54
CA ASN A 290 6.11 21.36 -2.09
C ASN A 290 4.79 20.88 -1.52
N TYR A 291 4.83 20.16 -0.40
CA TYR A 291 3.63 19.77 0.32
C TYR A 291 2.85 20.93 0.96
N THR A 292 3.44 22.14 0.99
CA THR A 292 2.78 23.39 1.42
C THR A 292 2.11 24.15 0.28
N ASP A 293 2.23 23.68 -0.95
CA ASP A 293 1.55 24.28 -2.10
C ASP A 293 0.05 24.02 -2.00
N HIS A 294 -0.75 24.91 -2.60
CA HIS A 294 -2.21 24.78 -2.64
C HIS A 294 -2.73 23.94 -3.81
N THR A 295 -1.83 23.36 -4.59
CA THR A 295 -2.16 22.53 -5.75
C THR A 295 -1.28 21.29 -5.79
N VAL A 296 -1.88 20.14 -6.09
CA VAL A 296 -1.17 18.86 -6.22
C VAL A 296 -1.73 18.04 -7.38
N ALA A 297 -0.86 17.33 -8.10
CA ALA A 297 -1.29 16.29 -9.03
C ALA A 297 -1.66 15.01 -8.26
N THR A 298 -2.78 14.40 -8.60
CA THR A 298 -3.18 13.11 -8.01
C THR A 298 -2.24 11.99 -8.45
N TYR A 299 -2.09 10.99 -7.59
CA TYR A 299 -1.39 9.76 -7.87
C TYR A 299 -2.36 8.60 -7.76
N TYR A 300 -2.61 7.91 -8.88
CA TYR A 300 -3.67 6.92 -9.01
C TYR A 300 -5.04 7.43 -8.51
N GLY A 301 -5.37 8.68 -8.89
CA GLY A 301 -6.64 9.29 -8.50
C GLY A 301 -6.75 9.70 -7.03
N GLU A 302 -5.65 9.83 -6.31
CA GLU A 302 -5.65 10.09 -4.87
C GLU A 302 -4.74 11.25 -4.47
N ALA A 303 -5.17 11.96 -3.43
CA ALA A 303 -4.41 12.98 -2.69
C ALA A 303 -4.96 13.10 -1.28
N MET A 304 -4.31 13.90 -0.44
CA MET A 304 -4.76 14.23 0.92
C MET A 304 -4.43 15.68 1.24
N ALA A 305 -5.37 16.34 1.89
CA ALA A 305 -5.16 17.66 2.51
C ALA A 305 -5.12 17.53 4.03
N VAL A 306 -4.23 18.29 4.66
CA VAL A 306 -4.15 18.45 6.12
C VAL A 306 -4.46 19.89 6.46
N VAL A 307 -5.48 20.14 7.26
CA VAL A 307 -5.91 21.47 7.66
C VAL A 307 -5.85 21.65 9.17
N GLN A 308 -5.50 22.84 9.62
CA GLN A 308 -5.53 23.21 11.02
C GLN A 308 -6.65 24.22 11.25
N ALA A 309 -7.54 23.94 12.20
CA ALA A 309 -8.61 24.85 12.58
C ALA A 309 -8.05 26.07 13.31
N ASP A 310 -8.60 27.28 13.06
CA ASP A 310 -8.22 28.50 13.76
C ASP A 310 -9.15 28.85 14.93
N GLY A 311 -10.22 28.05 15.14
CA GLY A 311 -11.19 28.25 16.22
C GLY A 311 -12.29 29.29 15.94
N ASN A 312 -12.32 29.91 14.77
CA ASN A 312 -13.28 30.98 14.42
C ASN A 312 -14.62 30.44 13.88
N GLY A 313 -14.82 29.12 13.88
CA GLY A 313 -16.04 28.48 13.41
C GLY A 313 -15.73 27.16 12.67
N PRO A 314 -16.72 26.58 11.97
CA PRO A 314 -16.48 25.38 11.18
C PRO A 314 -15.42 25.61 10.12
N VAL A 315 -14.46 24.67 10.03
CA VAL A 315 -13.44 24.72 8.98
C VAL A 315 -14.10 24.37 7.65
N LYS A 316 -14.08 25.28 6.71
CA LYS A 316 -14.63 25.08 5.38
C LYS A 316 -13.50 24.84 4.40
N VAL A 317 -13.50 23.68 3.77
CA VAL A 317 -12.50 23.28 2.79
C VAL A 317 -13.14 23.18 1.42
N THR A 318 -12.64 23.98 0.48
CA THR A 318 -13.02 23.91 -0.93
C THR A 318 -11.94 23.19 -1.70
N VAL A 319 -12.33 22.14 -2.40
CA VAL A 319 -11.47 21.32 -3.26
C VAL A 319 -11.96 21.44 -4.69
N ALA A 320 -11.09 21.79 -5.61
CA ALA A 320 -11.43 21.98 -7.02
C ALA A 320 -10.41 21.30 -7.94
N ASP A 321 -10.87 20.73 -9.02
CA ASP A 321 -10.10 20.37 -10.20
C ASP A 321 -10.48 21.29 -11.39
N GLU A 322 -10.07 20.95 -12.61
CA GLU A 322 -10.32 21.75 -13.81
C GLU A 322 -11.82 21.85 -14.16
N GLU A 323 -12.67 20.92 -13.70
CA GLU A 323 -14.08 20.80 -14.09
C GLU A 323 -15.04 20.88 -12.90
N ARG A 324 -14.58 20.58 -11.68
CA ARG A 324 -15.42 20.32 -10.52
C ARG A 324 -14.94 21.08 -9.32
N PHE A 325 -15.87 21.40 -8.42
CA PHE A 325 -15.54 21.88 -7.08
C PHE A 325 -16.44 21.21 -6.05
N TYR A 326 -15.89 21.00 -4.87
CA TYR A 326 -16.57 20.41 -3.70
C TYR A 326 -16.24 21.21 -2.48
N VAL A 327 -17.22 21.34 -1.61
CA VAL A 327 -17.06 22.02 -0.32
C VAL A 327 -17.42 21.05 0.79
N VAL A 328 -16.57 20.94 1.78
CA VAL A 328 -16.84 20.21 3.02
C VAL A 328 -16.65 21.13 4.21
N GLU A 329 -17.54 21.02 5.18
CA GLU A 329 -17.45 21.75 6.46
C GLU A 329 -17.19 20.76 7.60
N ILE A 330 -16.20 21.08 8.43
CA ILE A 330 -15.83 20.29 9.61
C ILE A 330 -16.11 21.15 10.83
N PRO A 331 -17.11 20.80 11.67
CA PRO A 331 -17.40 21.52 12.89
C PRO A 331 -16.17 21.65 13.79
N CYS A 332 -15.96 22.85 14.35
CA CYS A 332 -14.89 23.11 15.32
C CYS A 332 -15.51 23.17 16.72
N GLU A 333 -15.16 22.22 17.62
CA GLU A 333 -15.74 22.04 18.94
C GLU A 333 -14.69 21.98 20.05
#